data_86c0c45bab315d8ec8fd071e7f63ed62
#
_entry.id   86c0c45bab315d8ec8fd071e7f63ed62
#
_cell.length_a   1.000
_cell.length_b   1.000
_cell.length_c   1.000
_cell.angle_alpha   90.00
_cell.angle_beta   90.00
_cell.angle_gamma   90.00
#
_symmetry.space_group_name_H-M   'P 1'
#
loop_
_entity.id
_entity.type
_entity.pdbx_description
1 polymer ?
#
loop_
_entity_poly.entity_id
_entity_poly.type
_entity_poly.pdbx_seq_one_letter_code
_entity_poly.pdbx_strand_id
1 'polypeptide(L)'
;MSYQANGVTVNVSVDFSTGASFGYSFILDDPAHGVLGQNVLADATSNIVDVSNQVGKISIKGGYNLFQDQFQAATGKIRIYDQTGNWNPQNVSSPYYPNLVPMRKIRVSASYAGNTYYLFSGYITAYNYTYPTDQVIAYLDIEASDGFRLMQLSNVTTLAGTSAGQDTGTRINTILDDIAWPSNLRQIETGGTESICQADPATARTALQAIKNVEFTEQGAFYMNGEGNAVFRSRQYIMQKNGKNPTIYSNDGSGINYAGITFANDDKTIINDAIITNVGGTAQESYNQDSIDKYFQHSINQNNLVGLTDSDALNIARIYVASRATNSIRIDSITLDLNTLTYAAGITAALATDYFDTMAITNVGQGGTIIQKTLQNLGQSYEITPNTFDVTLTTGQPIVAGFILDSTIYGVLGDPLGESVLAY
;
A
#
# COMPACT_ATOMS: atom_id res chain seq x y z
N MET A 1 1.59 -5.49 26.87
CA MET A 1 0.28 -4.80 26.77
C MET A 1 0.32 -3.94 25.53
N SER A 2 -0.66 -4.08 24.64
CA SER A 2 -0.79 -3.20 23.47
C SER A 2 -1.09 -1.75 23.89
N TYR A 3 -0.93 -0.81 22.95
CA TYR A 3 -1.22 0.60 23.17
C TYR A 3 -2.69 0.82 23.56
N GLN A 4 -2.90 1.62 24.59
CA GLN A 4 -4.22 2.00 25.06
C GLN A 4 -4.17 3.42 25.64
N ALA A 5 -4.42 4.44 24.83
CA ALA A 5 -4.48 5.84 25.24
C ALA A 5 -5.39 6.65 24.30
N ASN A 6 -5.88 7.78 24.76
CA ASN A 6 -6.74 8.71 24.01
C ASN A 6 -7.99 8.06 23.38
N GLY A 7 -8.50 6.98 24.00
CA GLY A 7 -9.64 6.21 23.48
C GLY A 7 -9.28 5.25 22.33
N VAL A 8 -8.01 5.16 21.95
CA VAL A 8 -7.52 4.20 20.96
C VAL A 8 -7.02 2.94 21.66
N THR A 9 -7.44 1.79 21.17
CA THR A 9 -6.96 0.48 21.62
C THR A 9 -6.42 -0.29 20.43
N VAL A 10 -5.18 -0.76 20.52
CA VAL A 10 -4.55 -1.58 19.46
C VAL A 10 -4.72 -3.06 19.78
N ASN A 11 -5.22 -3.82 18.80
CA ASN A 11 -5.46 -5.25 18.91
C ASN A 11 -4.57 -6.00 17.91
N VAL A 12 -4.03 -7.13 18.37
CA VAL A 12 -3.25 -8.06 17.55
C VAL A 12 -3.85 -9.43 17.66
N SER A 13 -4.21 -10.02 16.52
CA SER A 13 -4.79 -11.35 16.46
C SER A 13 -4.00 -12.24 15.50
N VAL A 14 -3.80 -13.49 15.87
CA VAL A 14 -3.18 -14.51 15.03
C VAL A 14 -4.24 -15.57 14.72
N ASP A 15 -4.39 -15.88 13.44
CA ASP A 15 -5.24 -16.98 12.98
C ASP A 15 -4.36 -18.15 12.57
N PHE A 16 -4.42 -19.20 13.36
CA PHE A 16 -3.65 -20.44 13.17
C PHE A 16 -4.29 -21.40 12.14
N SER A 17 -5.41 -21.03 11.54
CA SER A 17 -6.02 -21.81 10.45
C SER A 17 -5.25 -21.65 9.13
N THR A 18 -5.50 -22.54 8.18
CA THR A 18 -5.00 -22.48 6.81
C THR A 18 -5.89 -21.59 5.93
N GLY A 19 -5.46 -21.33 4.69
CA GLY A 19 -6.19 -20.51 3.73
C GLY A 19 -5.79 -19.03 3.76
N ALA A 20 -6.18 -18.28 2.73
CA ALA A 20 -5.77 -16.88 2.54
C ALA A 20 -6.59 -15.90 3.39
N SER A 21 -7.86 -16.19 3.64
CA SER A 21 -8.76 -15.28 4.36
C SER A 21 -8.48 -15.27 5.86
N PHE A 22 -8.41 -14.06 6.45
CA PHE A 22 -8.42 -13.89 7.89
C PHE A 22 -9.89 -13.72 8.34
N GLY A 23 -10.39 -14.65 9.14
CA GLY A 23 -11.76 -14.56 9.63
C GLY A 23 -12.33 -15.93 10.01
N TYR A 24 -13.53 -15.89 10.55
CA TYR A 24 -14.26 -17.11 10.86
C TYR A 24 -14.75 -17.77 9.57
N SER A 25 -14.53 -19.09 9.48
CA SER A 25 -15.17 -19.91 8.45
C SER A 25 -16.69 -19.83 8.57
N PHE A 26 -17.38 -20.14 7.48
CA PHE A 26 -18.82 -20.36 7.52
C PHE A 26 -19.16 -21.48 8.51
N ILE A 27 -19.98 -21.16 9.51
CA ILE A 27 -20.47 -22.11 10.52
C ILE A 27 -21.99 -22.22 10.33
N LEU A 28 -22.43 -23.41 9.95
CA LEU A 28 -23.87 -23.65 9.75
C LEU A 28 -24.65 -23.39 11.06
N ASP A 29 -25.78 -22.71 10.94
CA ASP A 29 -26.66 -22.33 12.05
C ASP A 29 -26.07 -21.29 13.05
N ASP A 30 -24.94 -20.67 12.74
CA ASP A 30 -24.38 -19.57 13.52
C ASP A 30 -24.89 -18.22 12.95
N PRO A 31 -25.64 -17.40 13.74
CA PRO A 31 -26.19 -16.15 13.25
C PRO A 31 -25.14 -15.08 12.92
N ALA A 32 -23.93 -15.20 13.47
CA ALA A 32 -22.82 -14.28 13.21
C ALA A 32 -21.87 -14.77 12.10
N HIS A 33 -21.68 -16.09 12.00
CA HIS A 33 -20.70 -16.69 11.09
C HIS A 33 -21.32 -17.61 10.04
N GLY A 34 -22.65 -17.78 10.03
CA GLY A 34 -23.39 -18.58 9.07
C GLY A 34 -24.06 -17.77 7.96
N VAL A 35 -23.59 -16.57 7.67
CA VAL A 35 -24.18 -15.69 6.66
C VAL A 35 -23.57 -15.98 5.29
N LEU A 36 -24.40 -16.48 4.37
CA LEU A 36 -24.00 -16.72 2.98
C LEU A 36 -23.57 -15.42 2.31
N GLY A 37 -22.41 -15.45 1.64
CA GLY A 37 -21.81 -14.28 0.99
C GLY A 37 -20.94 -13.41 1.88
N GLN A 38 -20.93 -13.63 3.20
CA GLN A 38 -20.03 -12.95 4.14
C GLN A 38 -18.95 -13.87 4.71
N ASN A 39 -19.29 -15.13 4.94
CA ASN A 39 -18.36 -16.11 5.50
C ASN A 39 -18.00 -17.15 4.43
N VAL A 40 -16.75 -17.57 4.41
CA VAL A 40 -16.19 -18.48 3.42
C VAL A 40 -16.22 -19.91 3.96
N LEU A 41 -16.63 -20.86 3.13
CA LEU A 41 -16.43 -22.28 3.43
C LEU A 41 -14.92 -22.53 3.46
N ALA A 42 -14.39 -22.89 4.62
CA ALA A 42 -12.98 -23.20 4.82
C ALA A 42 -12.80 -24.68 5.18
N ASP A 43 -11.65 -25.23 4.78
CA ASP A 43 -11.29 -26.61 5.06
C ASP A 43 -10.96 -26.86 6.55
N ALA A 44 -10.84 -25.78 7.34
CA ALA A 44 -10.48 -25.88 8.76
C ALA A 44 -11.27 -24.89 9.60
N THR A 45 -11.59 -25.29 10.84
CA THR A 45 -12.16 -24.37 11.85
C THR A 45 -11.20 -23.21 12.11
N SER A 46 -11.70 -21.97 12.07
CA SER A 46 -10.91 -20.79 12.41
C SER A 46 -10.36 -20.93 13.83
N ASN A 47 -9.09 -20.61 14.00
CA ASN A 47 -8.42 -20.58 15.30
C ASN A 47 -7.78 -19.21 15.49
N ILE A 48 -8.63 -18.21 15.74
CA ILE A 48 -8.19 -16.82 15.94
C ILE A 48 -7.95 -16.60 17.43
N VAL A 49 -6.74 -16.19 17.76
CA VAL A 49 -6.31 -15.89 19.13
C VAL A 49 -5.93 -14.43 19.23
N ASP A 50 -6.52 -13.74 20.21
CA ASP A 50 -6.09 -12.38 20.59
C ASP A 50 -4.82 -12.48 21.45
N VAL A 51 -3.74 -11.87 20.95
CA VAL A 51 -2.43 -11.84 21.59
C VAL A 51 -2.04 -10.45 22.06
N SER A 52 -2.94 -9.50 22.00
CA SER A 52 -2.71 -8.06 22.31
C SER A 52 -2.03 -7.84 23.64
N ASN A 53 -2.38 -8.63 24.65
CA ASN A 53 -1.81 -8.50 26.01
C ASN A 53 -0.34 -8.92 26.12
N GLN A 54 0.18 -9.63 25.12
CA GLN A 54 1.56 -10.13 25.09
C GLN A 54 2.45 -9.24 24.21
N VAL A 55 1.87 -8.30 23.47
CA VAL A 55 2.60 -7.44 22.52
C VAL A 55 3.38 -6.37 23.25
N GLY A 56 4.67 -6.23 22.87
CA GLY A 56 5.58 -5.22 23.39
C GLY A 56 5.93 -4.12 22.38
N LYS A 57 5.99 -4.46 21.10
CA LYS A 57 6.26 -3.50 20.02
C LYS A 57 5.65 -3.99 18.71
N ILE A 58 5.15 -3.05 17.93
CA ILE A 58 4.68 -3.28 16.57
C ILE A 58 5.38 -2.24 15.67
N SER A 59 5.96 -2.71 14.57
CA SER A 59 6.50 -1.89 13.50
C SER A 59 5.90 -2.38 12.19
N ILE A 60 5.14 -1.54 11.50
CA ILE A 60 4.52 -1.85 10.22
C ILE A 60 5.00 -0.82 9.20
N LYS A 61 5.35 -1.29 8.02
CA LYS A 61 5.74 -0.43 6.90
C LYS A 61 5.04 -0.90 5.65
N GLY A 62 4.34 -0.01 4.97
CA GLY A 62 3.70 -0.26 3.69
C GLY A 62 3.60 1.01 2.86
N GLY A 63 3.51 0.85 1.54
CA GLY A 63 3.31 1.96 0.64
C GLY A 63 4.08 1.86 -0.66
N TYR A 64 4.09 2.97 -1.35
CA TYR A 64 4.67 3.16 -2.66
C TYR A 64 6.18 3.41 -2.58
N ASN A 65 6.92 2.75 -3.42
CA ASN A 65 8.35 2.99 -3.60
C ASN A 65 8.56 3.97 -4.76
N LEU A 66 8.97 5.19 -4.44
CA LEU A 66 9.20 6.26 -5.42
C LEU A 66 10.27 5.93 -6.47
N PHE A 67 11.22 5.02 -6.15
CA PHE A 67 12.28 4.61 -7.09
C PHE A 67 11.83 3.54 -8.09
N GLN A 68 10.90 2.69 -7.67
CA GLN A 68 10.41 1.58 -8.49
C GLN A 68 9.04 1.87 -9.09
N ASP A 69 8.46 3.02 -8.75
CA ASP A 69 7.14 3.43 -9.19
C ASP A 69 6.04 2.39 -8.98
N GLN A 70 6.10 1.69 -7.85
CA GLN A 70 5.16 0.63 -7.51
C GLN A 70 4.98 0.49 -6.01
N PHE A 71 3.80 0.05 -5.60
CA PHE A 71 3.60 -0.39 -4.23
C PHE A 71 4.45 -1.62 -3.92
N GLN A 72 5.05 -1.61 -2.75
CA GLN A 72 5.83 -2.73 -2.22
C GLN A 72 4.99 -3.55 -1.26
N ALA A 73 5.43 -4.80 -1.02
CA ALA A 73 4.84 -5.62 0.03
C ALA A 73 4.90 -4.90 1.37
N ALA A 74 3.75 -4.76 2.03
CA ALA A 74 3.76 -4.29 3.40
C ALA A 74 4.36 -5.36 4.32
N THR A 75 5.14 -4.90 5.29
CA THR A 75 5.84 -5.75 6.27
C THR A 75 5.45 -5.36 7.67
N GLY A 76 5.26 -6.37 8.53
CA GLY A 76 4.99 -6.21 9.94
C GLY A 76 6.05 -6.93 10.79
N LYS A 77 6.56 -6.25 11.82
CA LYS A 77 7.39 -6.86 12.85
C LYS A 77 6.73 -6.64 14.19
N ILE A 78 6.33 -7.73 14.84
CA ILE A 78 5.56 -7.71 16.09
C ILE A 78 6.36 -8.46 17.17
N ARG A 79 6.73 -7.76 18.24
CA ARG A 79 7.37 -8.37 19.40
C ARG A 79 6.33 -8.86 20.38
N ILE A 80 6.42 -10.14 20.73
CA ILE A 80 5.57 -10.79 21.73
C ILE A 80 6.44 -11.27 22.89
N TYR A 81 6.02 -10.98 24.11
CA TYR A 81 6.64 -11.50 25.34
C TYR A 81 6.02 -12.84 25.72
N ASP A 82 6.83 -13.87 25.77
CA ASP A 82 6.40 -15.24 26.09
C ASP A 82 6.76 -15.59 27.53
N GLN A 83 5.86 -15.32 28.46
CA GLN A 83 6.06 -15.63 29.89
C GLN A 83 5.79 -17.10 30.23
N THR A 84 5.11 -17.82 29.35
CA THR A 84 4.56 -19.16 29.63
C THR A 84 5.19 -20.27 28.79
N GLY A 85 6.04 -19.92 27.81
CA GLY A 85 6.60 -20.87 26.85
C GLY A 85 5.57 -21.39 25.81
N ASN A 86 4.42 -20.71 25.69
CA ASN A 86 3.39 -21.12 24.76
C ASN A 86 3.76 -20.90 23.29
N TRP A 87 4.68 -19.99 23.02
CA TRP A 87 5.17 -19.70 21.67
C TRP A 87 6.33 -20.60 21.24
N ASN A 88 6.75 -21.54 22.08
CA ASN A 88 7.76 -22.53 21.70
C ASN A 88 7.11 -23.63 20.83
N PRO A 89 7.53 -23.82 19.57
CA PRO A 89 6.94 -24.81 18.67
C PRO A 89 7.17 -26.27 19.11
N GLN A 90 8.11 -26.50 20.03
CA GLN A 90 8.37 -27.84 20.62
C GLN A 90 7.57 -28.11 21.90
N ASN A 91 6.86 -27.08 22.40
CA ASN A 91 6.03 -27.26 23.59
C ASN A 91 4.69 -27.92 23.19
N VAL A 92 4.60 -29.23 23.31
CA VAL A 92 3.39 -30.02 23.01
C VAL A 92 2.19 -29.69 23.91
N SER A 93 2.42 -29.01 25.04
CA SER A 93 1.38 -28.54 25.96
C SER A 93 0.89 -27.14 25.63
N SER A 94 1.48 -26.48 24.63
CA SER A 94 1.05 -25.17 24.18
C SER A 94 -0.33 -25.21 23.55
N PRO A 95 -1.23 -24.26 23.83
CA PRO A 95 -2.52 -24.17 23.15
C PRO A 95 -2.37 -23.87 21.63
N TYR A 96 -1.18 -23.48 21.19
CA TYR A 96 -0.87 -23.17 19.79
C TYR A 96 -0.26 -24.36 19.03
N TYR A 97 0.13 -25.42 19.74
CA TYR A 97 0.70 -26.62 19.12
C TYR A 97 -0.37 -27.39 18.33
N PRO A 98 -0.09 -27.91 17.13
CA PRO A 98 1.15 -27.88 16.35
C PRO A 98 1.18 -26.71 15.32
N ASN A 99 0.42 -25.64 15.53
CA ASN A 99 0.12 -24.61 14.52
C ASN A 99 1.12 -23.44 14.46
N LEU A 100 2.18 -23.46 15.29
CA LEU A 100 3.27 -22.46 15.25
C LEU A 100 4.20 -22.73 14.06
N VAL A 101 3.69 -22.49 12.86
CA VAL A 101 4.41 -22.69 11.59
C VAL A 101 4.27 -21.45 10.73
N PRO A 102 5.22 -21.19 9.80
CA PRO A 102 5.10 -20.08 8.86
C PRO A 102 3.80 -20.11 8.06
N MET A 103 3.44 -19.01 7.46
CA MET A 103 2.23 -18.78 6.66
C MET A 103 0.92 -18.81 7.45
N ARG A 104 0.98 -18.71 8.78
CA ARG A 104 -0.18 -18.34 9.58
C ARG A 104 -0.47 -16.86 9.44
N LYS A 105 -1.73 -16.48 9.65
CA LYS A 105 -2.18 -15.10 9.39
C LYS A 105 -2.07 -14.28 10.67
N ILE A 106 -1.71 -13.02 10.51
CA ILE A 106 -1.67 -12.04 11.60
C ILE A 106 -2.39 -10.77 11.16
N ARG A 107 -3.13 -10.17 12.09
CA ARG A 107 -3.84 -8.91 11.87
C ARG A 107 -3.57 -7.95 13.00
N VAL A 108 -3.30 -6.70 12.65
CA VAL A 108 -3.18 -5.57 13.57
C VAL A 108 -4.28 -4.59 13.26
N SER A 109 -5.04 -4.22 14.27
CA SER A 109 -6.12 -3.22 14.14
C SER A 109 -6.09 -2.25 15.31
N ALA A 110 -6.68 -1.07 15.09
CA ALA A 110 -6.94 -0.08 16.13
C ALA A 110 -8.45 0.16 16.26
N SER A 111 -8.95 0.18 17.48
CA SER A 111 -10.35 0.51 17.77
C SER A 111 -10.42 1.92 18.33
N TYR A 112 -11.30 2.76 17.79
CA TYR A 112 -11.54 4.12 18.25
C TYR A 112 -12.99 4.55 18.00
N ALA A 113 -13.64 5.11 18.98
CA ALA A 113 -15.02 5.63 18.91
C ALA A 113 -16.03 4.62 18.30
N GLY A 114 -15.89 3.33 18.61
CA GLY A 114 -16.76 2.26 18.11
C GLY A 114 -16.42 1.75 16.70
N ASN A 115 -15.44 2.33 16.03
CA ASN A 115 -14.97 1.88 14.73
C ASN A 115 -13.68 1.06 14.88
N THR A 116 -13.48 0.11 13.96
CA THR A 116 -12.24 -0.65 13.85
C THR A 116 -11.50 -0.25 12.57
N TYR A 117 -10.23 0.11 12.71
CA TYR A 117 -9.33 0.48 11.65
C TYR A 117 -8.29 -0.63 11.50
N TYR A 118 -8.22 -1.26 10.33
CA TYR A 118 -7.26 -2.31 10.08
C TYR A 118 -5.94 -1.68 9.62
N LEU A 119 -4.88 -1.88 10.40
CA LEU A 119 -3.57 -1.29 10.11
C LEU A 119 -2.71 -2.23 9.26
N PHE A 120 -2.86 -3.54 9.46
CA PHE A 120 -2.12 -4.56 8.73
C PHE A 120 -2.80 -5.92 8.82
N SER A 121 -2.84 -6.62 7.70
CA SER A 121 -3.18 -8.04 7.63
C SER A 121 -2.16 -8.74 6.72
N GLY A 122 -1.58 -9.82 7.21
CA GLY A 122 -0.54 -10.51 6.45
C GLY A 122 -0.28 -11.93 6.94
N TYR A 123 0.76 -12.53 6.38
CA TYR A 123 1.18 -13.91 6.60
C TYR A 123 2.51 -13.92 7.33
N ILE A 124 2.59 -14.69 8.41
CA ILE A 124 3.79 -14.80 9.22
C ILE A 124 4.87 -15.54 8.42
N THR A 125 5.99 -14.88 8.18
CA THR A 125 7.12 -15.45 7.45
C THR A 125 8.17 -16.06 8.37
N ALA A 126 8.29 -15.53 9.59
CA ALA A 126 9.26 -16.04 10.56
C ALA A 126 8.78 -15.81 12.00
N TYR A 127 9.20 -16.72 12.87
CA TYR A 127 9.12 -16.64 14.33
C TYR A 127 10.56 -16.64 14.87
N ASN A 128 11.06 -15.48 15.27
CA ASN A 128 12.44 -15.32 15.76
C ASN A 128 12.46 -15.32 17.30
N TYR A 129 12.83 -16.43 17.91
CA TYR A 129 12.81 -16.63 19.37
C TYR A 129 14.09 -16.09 20.01
N THR A 130 13.95 -15.46 21.18
CA THR A 130 15.04 -15.06 22.04
C THR A 130 14.77 -15.50 23.46
N TYR A 131 15.65 -16.35 23.99
CA TYR A 131 15.61 -16.87 25.35
C TYR A 131 16.81 -16.32 26.13
N PRO A 132 16.66 -15.22 26.88
CA PRO A 132 17.74 -14.68 27.70
C PRO A 132 18.10 -15.63 28.84
N THR A 133 19.40 -15.72 29.20
CA THR A 133 19.90 -16.58 30.27
C THR A 133 19.73 -15.95 31.66
N ASP A 134 19.53 -14.64 31.75
CA ASP A 134 19.55 -13.89 33.01
C ASP A 134 18.15 -13.33 33.34
N GLN A 135 17.24 -14.16 33.82
CA GLN A 135 15.95 -13.77 34.41
C GLN A 135 15.09 -12.72 33.61
N VAL A 136 15.46 -12.47 32.37
CA VAL A 136 14.70 -11.58 31.48
C VAL A 136 13.62 -12.40 30.79
N ILE A 137 12.44 -11.80 30.64
CA ILE A 137 11.30 -12.44 29.98
C ILE A 137 11.67 -12.84 28.55
N ALA A 138 11.41 -14.10 28.18
CA ALA A 138 11.58 -14.57 26.82
C ALA A 138 10.66 -13.80 25.87
N TYR A 139 11.12 -13.54 24.68
CA TYR A 139 10.31 -12.89 23.64
C TYR A 139 10.56 -13.50 22.27
N LEU A 140 9.62 -13.28 21.38
CA LEU A 140 9.79 -13.56 19.97
C LEU A 140 9.44 -12.32 19.13
N ASP A 141 10.16 -12.15 18.05
CA ASP A 141 9.81 -11.20 16.99
C ASP A 141 9.15 -11.99 15.86
N ILE A 142 7.86 -11.74 15.65
CA ILE A 142 7.11 -12.27 14.50
C ILE A 142 7.38 -11.32 13.33
N GLU A 143 7.83 -11.87 12.21
CA GLU A 143 7.93 -11.17 10.94
C GLU A 143 6.79 -11.61 10.02
N ALA A 144 6.12 -10.66 9.38
CA ALA A 144 5.00 -10.91 8.50
C ALA A 144 5.09 -10.04 7.24
N SER A 145 4.52 -10.55 6.16
CA SER A 145 4.35 -9.83 4.90
C SER A 145 2.91 -9.96 4.44
N ASP A 146 2.42 -8.97 3.71
CA ASP A 146 1.07 -8.98 3.15
C ASP A 146 0.88 -10.03 2.03
N GLY A 147 -0.26 -9.95 1.33
CA GLY A 147 -0.63 -10.88 0.26
C GLY A 147 0.33 -10.91 -0.93
N PHE A 148 1.16 -9.90 -1.13
CA PHE A 148 2.21 -9.92 -2.17
C PHE A 148 3.16 -11.10 -2.00
N ARG A 149 3.39 -11.55 -0.75
CA ARG A 149 4.21 -12.72 -0.47
C ARG A 149 3.65 -13.97 -1.15
N LEU A 150 2.34 -14.19 -1.10
CA LEU A 150 1.70 -15.34 -1.75
C LEU A 150 1.77 -15.21 -3.27
N MET A 151 1.49 -14.03 -3.81
CA MET A 151 1.55 -13.75 -5.25
C MET A 151 2.99 -13.90 -5.80
N GLN A 152 4.00 -13.58 -4.98
CA GLN A 152 5.42 -13.78 -5.33
C GLN A 152 5.81 -15.25 -5.36
N LEU A 153 5.19 -16.09 -4.54
CA LEU A 153 5.46 -17.53 -4.49
C LEU A 153 4.68 -18.32 -5.57
N SER A 154 3.61 -17.76 -6.11
CA SER A 154 2.77 -18.38 -7.12
C SER A 154 3.30 -18.08 -8.52
N ASN A 155 3.38 -19.10 -9.38
CA ASN A 155 3.81 -18.93 -10.76
C ASN A 155 2.62 -19.05 -11.72
N VAL A 156 2.63 -18.21 -12.74
CA VAL A 156 1.71 -18.26 -13.88
C VAL A 156 2.51 -18.47 -15.16
N THR A 157 1.97 -19.23 -16.09
CA THR A 157 2.63 -19.48 -17.38
C THR A 157 1.70 -19.11 -18.52
N THR A 158 0.56 -19.77 -18.62
CA THR A 158 -0.49 -19.48 -19.62
C THR A 158 -1.78 -19.18 -18.89
N LEU A 159 -2.28 -17.98 -19.04
CA LEU A 159 -3.52 -17.56 -18.42
C LEU A 159 -4.69 -17.89 -19.33
N ALA A 160 -5.63 -18.69 -18.88
CA ALA A 160 -6.82 -19.04 -19.64
C ALA A 160 -7.73 -17.80 -19.82
N GLY A 161 -8.32 -17.65 -21.00
CA GLY A 161 -9.28 -16.56 -21.28
C GLY A 161 -8.67 -15.17 -21.49
N THR A 162 -7.34 -15.05 -21.59
CA THR A 162 -6.64 -13.79 -21.80
C THR A 162 -6.45 -13.48 -23.29
N SER A 163 -7.48 -12.98 -23.93
CA SER A 163 -7.38 -12.44 -25.29
C SER A 163 -6.92 -10.98 -25.30
N ALA A 164 -6.47 -10.49 -26.46
CA ALA A 164 -6.29 -9.06 -26.68
C ALA A 164 -7.65 -8.33 -26.55
N GLY A 165 -7.61 -7.10 -26.04
CA GLY A 165 -8.81 -6.28 -25.86
C GLY A 165 -9.39 -6.31 -24.43
N GLN A 166 -8.79 -7.02 -23.49
CA GLN A 166 -9.18 -6.93 -22.09
C GLN A 166 -8.69 -5.62 -21.46
N ASP A 167 -9.53 -5.02 -20.61
CA ASP A 167 -9.07 -3.96 -19.72
C ASP A 167 -8.12 -4.49 -18.64
N THR A 168 -7.33 -3.61 -18.05
CA THR A 168 -6.29 -3.95 -17.07
C THR A 168 -6.85 -4.59 -15.81
N GLY A 169 -7.98 -4.11 -15.31
CA GLY A 169 -8.64 -4.68 -14.12
C GLY A 169 -9.14 -6.11 -14.36
N THR A 170 -9.76 -6.35 -15.50
CA THR A 170 -10.20 -7.70 -15.92
C THR A 170 -8.98 -8.63 -16.04
N ARG A 171 -7.87 -8.16 -16.61
CA ARG A 171 -6.63 -8.94 -16.69
C ARG A 171 -6.09 -9.30 -15.29
N ILE A 172 -6.08 -8.36 -14.35
CA ILE A 172 -5.66 -8.61 -12.96
C ILE A 172 -6.58 -9.66 -12.31
N ASN A 173 -7.90 -9.57 -12.49
CA ASN A 173 -8.81 -10.58 -11.98
C ASN A 173 -8.51 -11.97 -12.56
N THR A 174 -8.21 -12.08 -13.86
CA THR A 174 -7.84 -13.35 -14.48
C THR A 174 -6.56 -13.94 -13.88
N ILE A 175 -5.56 -13.10 -13.58
CA ILE A 175 -4.34 -13.55 -12.89
C ILE A 175 -4.66 -14.04 -11.47
N LEU A 176 -5.50 -13.33 -10.74
CA LEU A 176 -5.92 -13.70 -9.38
C LEU A 176 -6.77 -14.99 -9.37
N ASP A 177 -7.56 -15.24 -10.43
CA ASP A 177 -8.30 -16.49 -10.59
C ASP A 177 -7.38 -17.67 -10.81
N ASP A 178 -6.35 -17.52 -11.64
CA ASP A 178 -5.36 -18.56 -11.95
C ASP A 178 -4.62 -19.07 -10.68
N ILE A 179 -4.35 -18.18 -9.74
CA ILE A 179 -3.73 -18.51 -8.45
C ILE A 179 -4.75 -18.80 -7.34
N ALA A 180 -6.03 -18.93 -7.69
CA ALA A 180 -7.13 -19.17 -6.74
C ALA A 180 -7.19 -18.16 -5.58
N TRP A 181 -6.84 -16.89 -5.83
CA TRP A 181 -7.01 -15.83 -4.82
C TRP A 181 -8.50 -15.62 -4.53
N PRO A 182 -8.93 -15.60 -3.26
CA PRO A 182 -10.34 -15.51 -2.91
C PRO A 182 -11.02 -14.24 -3.47
N SER A 183 -12.21 -14.40 -4.04
CA SER A 183 -12.95 -13.27 -4.62
C SER A 183 -13.40 -12.24 -3.59
N ASN A 184 -13.68 -12.67 -2.36
CA ASN A 184 -14.03 -11.78 -1.24
C ASN A 184 -12.85 -10.96 -0.69
N LEU A 185 -11.62 -11.25 -1.13
CA LEU A 185 -10.41 -10.49 -0.82
C LEU A 185 -9.94 -9.65 -2.01
N ARG A 186 -10.86 -9.19 -2.86
CA ARG A 186 -10.55 -8.38 -4.05
C ARG A 186 -11.38 -7.10 -4.09
N GLN A 187 -10.73 -6.01 -4.42
CA GLN A 187 -11.33 -4.71 -4.71
C GLN A 187 -10.72 -4.19 -6.03
N ILE A 188 -10.95 -4.94 -7.10
CA ILE A 188 -10.37 -4.67 -8.42
C ILE A 188 -11.33 -3.82 -9.23
N GLU A 189 -10.89 -2.63 -9.62
CA GLU A 189 -11.61 -1.75 -10.54
C GLU A 189 -11.57 -2.33 -11.95
N THR A 190 -12.74 -2.48 -12.57
CA THR A 190 -12.91 -2.99 -13.94
C THR A 190 -13.85 -2.08 -14.71
N GLY A 191 -13.69 -2.04 -16.03
CA GLY A 191 -14.59 -1.28 -16.93
C GLY A 191 -14.47 0.25 -16.86
N GLY A 192 -13.53 0.76 -16.06
CA GLY A 192 -13.18 2.19 -15.94
C GLY A 192 -11.69 2.43 -16.15
N THR A 193 -10.95 1.43 -16.63
CA THR A 193 -9.53 1.52 -16.90
C THR A 193 -9.30 2.06 -18.33
N GLU A 194 -8.25 2.86 -18.49
CA GLU A 194 -8.00 3.50 -19.80
C GLU A 194 -7.13 2.65 -20.72
N SER A 195 -6.35 1.72 -20.16
CA SER A 195 -5.43 0.90 -20.94
C SER A 195 -6.03 -0.45 -21.29
N ILE A 196 -5.77 -0.88 -22.52
CA ILE A 196 -6.21 -2.16 -23.07
C ILE A 196 -4.99 -3.07 -23.20
N CYS A 197 -5.13 -4.31 -22.72
CA CYS A 197 -4.08 -5.30 -22.76
C CYS A 197 -4.06 -6.08 -24.09
N GLN A 198 -2.87 -6.37 -24.59
CA GLN A 198 -2.67 -7.39 -25.63
C GLN A 198 -2.93 -8.81 -25.06
N ALA A 199 -2.87 -9.84 -25.93
CA ALA A 199 -2.94 -11.23 -25.48
C ALA A 199 -1.80 -11.51 -24.45
N ASP A 200 -2.04 -12.42 -23.52
CA ASP A 200 -1.00 -12.81 -22.56
C ASP A 200 0.21 -13.41 -23.27
N PRO A 201 1.44 -13.04 -22.88
CA PRO A 201 2.65 -13.52 -23.55
C PRO A 201 2.94 -15.01 -23.32
N ALA A 202 2.17 -15.70 -22.48
CA ALA A 202 2.32 -17.12 -22.13
C ALA A 202 3.76 -17.49 -21.67
N THR A 203 4.40 -16.59 -20.93
CA THR A 203 5.75 -16.80 -20.38
C THR A 203 5.70 -17.08 -18.89
N ALA A 204 6.57 -17.97 -18.41
CA ALA A 204 6.66 -18.31 -16.99
C ALA A 204 7.15 -17.09 -16.19
N ARG A 205 6.36 -16.68 -15.18
CA ARG A 205 6.66 -15.57 -14.29
C ARG A 205 5.85 -15.70 -12.99
N THR A 206 6.21 -14.95 -11.95
CA THR A 206 5.38 -14.92 -10.75
C THR A 206 4.06 -14.18 -11.00
N ALA A 207 3.01 -14.55 -10.28
CA ALA A 207 1.73 -13.83 -10.37
C ALA A 207 1.88 -12.35 -10.02
N LEU A 208 2.70 -12.02 -9.01
CA LEU A 208 3.01 -10.64 -8.66
C LEU A 208 3.65 -9.89 -9.82
N GLN A 209 4.64 -10.49 -10.50
CA GLN A 209 5.26 -9.84 -11.66
C GLN A 209 4.27 -9.64 -12.81
N ALA A 210 3.38 -10.61 -13.06
CA ALA A 210 2.34 -10.46 -14.06
C ALA A 210 1.40 -9.29 -13.74
N ILE A 211 0.97 -9.17 -12.48
CA ILE A 211 0.13 -8.07 -12.00
C ILE A 211 0.86 -6.73 -12.11
N LYS A 212 2.15 -6.68 -11.71
CA LYS A 212 2.95 -5.45 -11.78
C LYS A 212 3.17 -4.95 -13.20
N ASN A 213 3.28 -5.83 -14.19
CA ASN A 213 3.34 -5.43 -15.59
C ASN A 213 2.01 -4.80 -16.06
N VAL A 214 0.87 -5.33 -15.60
CA VAL A 214 -0.46 -4.76 -15.90
C VAL A 214 -0.64 -3.42 -15.19
N GLU A 215 -0.28 -3.33 -13.90
CA GLU A 215 -0.32 -2.11 -13.10
C GLU A 215 0.47 -0.99 -13.80
N PHE A 216 1.69 -1.28 -14.23
CA PHE A 216 2.54 -0.31 -14.90
C PHE A 216 1.98 0.10 -16.28
N THR A 217 1.37 -0.83 -17.02
CA THR A 217 0.69 -0.54 -18.30
C THR A 217 -0.47 0.44 -18.11
N GLU A 218 -1.24 0.31 -17.04
CA GLU A 218 -2.33 1.25 -16.69
C GLU A 218 -1.83 2.57 -16.14
N GLN A 219 -0.62 2.61 -15.56
CA GLN A 219 -0.19 3.70 -14.68
C GLN A 219 -1.12 3.84 -13.47
N GLY A 220 -1.69 2.72 -13.04
CA GLY A 220 -2.56 2.59 -11.90
C GLY A 220 -1.80 2.19 -10.63
N ALA A 221 -2.50 1.59 -9.68
CA ALA A 221 -1.91 1.12 -8.44
C ALA A 221 -2.50 -0.22 -8.00
N PHE A 222 -1.62 -1.20 -7.74
CA PHE A 222 -2.00 -2.46 -7.14
C PHE A 222 -1.32 -2.61 -5.77
N TYR A 223 -2.12 -2.79 -4.72
CA TYR A 223 -1.64 -2.87 -3.34
C TYR A 223 -2.52 -3.77 -2.48
N MET A 224 -2.01 -4.13 -1.30
CA MET A 224 -2.81 -4.76 -0.26
C MET A 224 -3.25 -3.69 0.74
N ASN A 225 -4.55 -3.63 1.06
CA ASN A 225 -5.02 -2.72 2.10
C ASN A 225 -4.84 -3.33 3.50
N GLY A 226 -5.10 -2.55 4.56
CA GLY A 226 -4.98 -2.99 5.95
C GLY A 226 -5.87 -4.19 6.30
N GLU A 227 -6.99 -4.38 5.61
CA GLU A 227 -7.88 -5.54 5.78
C GLU A 227 -7.34 -6.83 5.16
N GLY A 228 -6.34 -6.72 4.25
CA GLY A 228 -5.78 -7.83 3.51
C GLY A 228 -6.45 -8.07 2.16
N ASN A 229 -7.20 -7.10 1.63
CA ASN A 229 -7.76 -7.18 0.29
C ASN A 229 -6.71 -6.76 -0.75
N ALA A 230 -6.67 -7.48 -1.87
CA ALA A 230 -5.99 -7.05 -3.08
C ALA A 230 -6.80 -5.93 -3.75
N VAL A 231 -6.20 -4.76 -3.86
CA VAL A 231 -6.86 -3.56 -4.38
C VAL A 231 -6.16 -3.14 -5.67
N PHE A 232 -6.94 -2.88 -6.72
CA PHE A 232 -6.45 -2.23 -7.93
C PHE A 232 -7.27 -0.98 -8.21
N ARG A 233 -6.56 0.12 -8.48
CA ARG A 233 -7.13 1.41 -8.86
C ARG A 233 -6.52 1.85 -10.17
N SER A 234 -7.37 2.29 -11.10
CA SER A 234 -6.95 2.83 -12.38
C SER A 234 -6.27 4.19 -12.22
N ARG A 235 -5.54 4.61 -13.23
CA ARG A 235 -5.01 5.98 -13.36
C ARG A 235 -6.11 7.03 -13.18
N GLN A 236 -7.26 6.82 -13.81
CA GLN A 236 -8.39 7.73 -13.72
C GLN A 236 -8.90 7.90 -12.29
N TYR A 237 -9.03 6.80 -11.54
CA TYR A 237 -9.42 6.86 -10.12
C TYR A 237 -8.45 7.70 -9.29
N ILE A 238 -7.14 7.47 -9.47
CA ILE A 238 -6.10 8.19 -8.73
C ILE A 238 -6.14 9.69 -9.05
N MET A 239 -6.29 10.04 -10.34
CA MET A 239 -6.43 11.42 -10.78
C MET A 239 -7.69 12.07 -10.21
N GLN A 240 -8.82 11.38 -10.21
CA GLN A 240 -10.09 11.91 -9.69
C GLN A 240 -10.07 12.14 -8.17
N LYS A 241 -9.25 11.40 -7.42
CA LYS A 241 -9.06 11.64 -5.99
C LYS A 241 -8.19 12.87 -5.71
N ASN A 242 -7.34 13.27 -6.66
CA ASN A 242 -6.42 14.38 -6.46
C ASN A 242 -7.16 15.71 -6.27
N GLY A 243 -6.79 16.44 -5.23
CA GLY A 243 -7.36 17.73 -4.89
C GLY A 243 -8.78 17.71 -4.29
N LYS A 244 -9.41 16.54 -4.18
CA LYS A 244 -10.75 16.42 -3.60
C LYS A 244 -10.69 16.26 -2.08
N ASN A 245 -11.48 17.08 -1.37
CA ASN A 245 -11.67 16.99 0.09
C ASN A 245 -10.35 16.81 0.86
N PRO A 246 -9.38 17.73 0.73
CA PRO A 246 -8.09 17.56 1.35
C PRO A 246 -8.19 17.58 2.88
N THR A 247 -7.52 16.63 3.52
CA THR A 247 -7.26 16.72 4.95
C THR A 247 -6.16 17.76 5.18
N ILE A 248 -6.43 18.74 6.06
CA ILE A 248 -5.53 19.87 6.28
C ILE A 248 -4.61 19.56 7.46
N TYR A 249 -3.30 19.58 7.19
CA TYR A 249 -2.25 19.41 8.20
C TYR A 249 -1.43 20.70 8.31
N SER A 250 -1.16 21.15 9.54
CA SER A 250 -0.35 22.36 9.74
C SER A 250 0.33 22.39 11.11
N ASN A 251 1.43 23.15 11.20
CA ASN A 251 2.11 23.44 12.47
C ASN A 251 1.78 24.83 13.03
N ASP A 252 0.85 25.56 12.42
CA ASP A 252 0.43 26.89 12.84
C ASP A 252 -0.94 26.90 13.54
N GLY A 253 -1.56 25.73 13.72
CA GLY A 253 -2.86 25.57 14.35
C GLY A 253 -4.05 25.71 13.40
N SER A 254 -3.85 25.93 12.10
CA SER A 254 -4.93 26.00 11.11
C SER A 254 -5.46 24.63 10.66
N GLY A 255 -4.77 23.54 11.00
CA GLY A 255 -5.11 22.17 10.63
C GLY A 255 -4.73 21.14 11.70
N ILE A 256 -4.68 19.88 11.31
CA ILE A 256 -4.22 18.78 12.15
C ILE A 256 -2.72 18.95 12.38
N ASN A 257 -2.33 19.04 13.67
CA ASN A 257 -0.92 19.17 14.02
C ASN A 257 -0.18 17.86 13.79
N TYR A 258 1.03 17.95 13.24
CA TYR A 258 1.95 16.83 13.07
C TYR A 258 3.18 16.99 13.98
N ALA A 259 3.72 15.88 14.45
CA ALA A 259 4.89 15.84 15.33
C ALA A 259 6.22 16.00 14.56
N GLY A 260 6.23 15.59 13.29
CA GLY A 260 7.39 15.65 12.43
C GLY A 260 7.04 15.86 10.97
N ILE A 261 7.96 16.49 10.23
CA ILE A 261 7.87 16.65 8.77
C ILE A 261 9.26 16.45 8.17
N THR A 262 9.32 15.75 7.05
CA THR A 262 10.56 15.52 6.31
C THR A 262 10.48 16.16 4.94
N PHE A 263 11.45 17.02 4.65
CA PHE A 263 11.61 17.66 3.34
C PHE A 263 12.76 17.01 2.58
N ALA A 264 12.62 16.91 1.26
CA ALA A 264 13.70 16.54 0.37
C ALA A 264 13.80 17.51 -0.80
N ASN A 265 15.04 17.77 -1.21
CA ASN A 265 15.37 18.48 -2.42
C ASN A 265 16.58 17.79 -3.03
N ASP A 266 16.31 16.70 -3.72
CA ASP A 266 17.29 15.82 -4.33
C ASP A 266 16.87 15.41 -5.74
N ASP A 267 17.71 14.71 -6.45
CA ASP A 267 17.51 14.25 -7.83
C ASP A 267 16.72 12.94 -7.95
N LYS A 268 16.33 12.33 -6.83
CA LYS A 268 15.78 10.96 -6.79
C LYS A 268 14.49 10.76 -7.59
N THR A 269 13.72 11.80 -7.80
CA THR A 269 12.46 11.71 -8.54
C THR A 269 12.55 12.27 -9.95
N ILE A 270 13.71 12.77 -10.37
CA ILE A 270 13.91 13.24 -11.73
C ILE A 270 13.89 12.05 -12.69
N ILE A 271 13.04 12.13 -13.71
CA ILE A 271 13.04 11.25 -14.86
C ILE A 271 12.92 12.16 -16.08
N ASN A 272 13.99 12.30 -16.83
CA ASN A 272 14.05 13.15 -18.02
C ASN A 272 14.33 12.38 -19.30
N ASP A 273 14.40 11.06 -19.17
CA ASP A 273 14.51 10.11 -20.28
C ASP A 273 13.74 8.83 -19.91
N ALA A 274 12.80 8.41 -20.73
CA ALA A 274 11.97 7.24 -20.48
C ALA A 274 11.92 6.35 -21.72
N ILE A 275 12.31 5.08 -21.54
CA ILE A 275 12.28 4.04 -22.58
C ILE A 275 11.28 2.97 -22.14
N ILE A 276 10.19 2.82 -22.88
CA ILE A 276 9.10 1.91 -22.56
C ILE A 276 8.90 0.91 -23.70
N THR A 277 8.76 -0.38 -23.36
CA THR A 277 8.62 -1.44 -24.36
C THR A 277 7.49 -2.41 -23.97
N ASN A 278 6.54 -2.59 -24.88
CA ASN A 278 5.53 -3.65 -24.77
C ASN A 278 6.14 -5.02 -25.13
N VAL A 279 5.57 -6.10 -24.63
CA VAL A 279 5.96 -7.45 -25.04
C VAL A 279 5.80 -7.60 -26.54
N GLY A 280 6.89 -7.96 -27.22
CA GLY A 280 6.91 -8.13 -28.68
C GLY A 280 6.85 -6.83 -29.49
N GLY A 281 6.80 -5.67 -28.82
CA GLY A 281 6.80 -4.34 -29.42
C GLY A 281 8.21 -3.77 -29.62
N THR A 282 8.25 -2.53 -30.12
CA THR A 282 9.48 -1.75 -30.32
C THR A 282 9.68 -0.79 -29.15
N ALA A 283 10.91 -0.60 -28.68
CA ALA A 283 11.21 0.38 -27.64
C ALA A 283 10.78 1.79 -28.07
N GLN A 284 10.02 2.45 -27.22
CA GLN A 284 9.53 3.81 -27.40
C GLN A 284 10.22 4.73 -26.40
N GLU A 285 10.78 5.82 -26.90
CA GLU A 285 11.57 6.76 -26.10
C GLU A 285 10.95 8.15 -26.10
N SER A 286 10.99 8.79 -24.94
CA SER A 286 10.69 10.23 -24.78
C SER A 286 11.72 10.82 -23.85
N TYR A 287 12.22 12.03 -24.16
CA TYR A 287 13.19 12.74 -23.32
C TYR A 287 12.95 14.24 -23.30
N ASN A 288 13.51 14.91 -22.30
CA ASN A 288 13.51 16.38 -22.15
C ASN A 288 14.95 16.89 -22.13
N GLN A 289 15.39 17.48 -23.24
CA GLN A 289 16.78 17.91 -23.41
C GLN A 289 17.17 19.02 -22.43
N ASP A 290 16.29 20.01 -22.18
CA ASP A 290 16.56 21.11 -21.24
C ASP A 290 16.81 20.59 -19.81
N SER A 291 16.08 19.54 -19.42
CA SER A 291 16.29 18.87 -18.14
C SER A 291 17.59 18.08 -18.11
N ILE A 292 17.92 17.37 -19.19
CA ILE A 292 19.18 16.63 -19.32
C ILE A 292 20.38 17.58 -19.25
N ASP A 293 20.31 18.73 -19.91
CA ASP A 293 21.36 19.74 -19.88
C ASP A 293 21.55 20.33 -18.47
N LYS A 294 20.48 20.38 -17.68
CA LYS A 294 20.50 20.94 -16.32
C LYS A 294 20.87 19.94 -15.24
N TYR A 295 20.36 18.71 -15.31
CA TYR A 295 20.43 17.71 -14.24
C TYR A 295 21.18 16.45 -14.63
N PHE A 296 21.74 16.36 -15.83
CA PHE A 296 22.19 15.13 -16.48
C PHE A 296 21.05 14.16 -16.78
N GLN A 297 21.37 13.08 -17.47
CA GLN A 297 20.38 12.07 -17.86
C GLN A 297 19.98 11.21 -16.68
N HIS A 298 18.66 11.17 -16.41
CA HIS A 298 18.01 10.31 -15.44
C HIS A 298 17.00 9.43 -16.18
N SER A 299 17.42 8.22 -16.51
CA SER A 299 16.64 7.33 -17.36
C SER A 299 15.82 6.33 -16.56
N ILE A 300 14.59 6.06 -17.02
CA ILE A 300 13.81 4.88 -16.65
C ILE A 300 13.69 3.95 -17.87
N ASN A 301 13.87 2.66 -17.66
CA ASN A 301 13.67 1.65 -18.69
C ASN A 301 12.73 0.58 -18.17
N GLN A 302 11.54 0.48 -18.79
CA GLN A 302 10.53 -0.51 -18.43
C GLN A 302 10.17 -1.35 -19.64
N ASN A 303 10.29 -2.66 -19.46
CA ASN A 303 10.04 -3.65 -20.48
C ASN A 303 8.91 -4.59 -20.08
N ASN A 304 8.42 -5.36 -21.04
CA ASN A 304 7.38 -6.37 -20.79
C ASN A 304 6.01 -5.80 -20.38
N LEU A 305 5.70 -4.57 -20.78
CA LEU A 305 4.36 -4.05 -20.65
C LEU A 305 3.38 -4.82 -21.53
N VAL A 306 2.14 -4.87 -21.10
CA VAL A 306 1.09 -5.62 -21.81
C VAL A 306 0.14 -4.71 -22.59
N GLY A 307 0.54 -3.47 -22.86
CA GLY A 307 -0.21 -2.54 -23.72
C GLY A 307 -0.42 -3.07 -25.13
N LEU A 308 -1.50 -2.64 -25.76
CA LEU A 308 -1.91 -3.18 -27.07
C LEU A 308 -1.01 -2.70 -28.19
N THR A 309 -0.51 -1.46 -28.13
CA THR A 309 0.23 -0.82 -29.23
C THR A 309 1.51 -0.13 -28.72
N ASP A 310 2.47 0.09 -29.64
CA ASP A 310 3.67 0.89 -29.35
C ASP A 310 3.33 2.36 -29.07
N SER A 311 2.18 2.86 -29.56
CA SER A 311 1.68 4.20 -29.24
C SER A 311 1.34 4.34 -27.75
N ASP A 312 0.79 3.28 -27.12
CA ASP A 312 0.48 3.27 -25.69
C ASP A 312 1.78 3.36 -24.88
N ALA A 313 2.81 2.62 -25.29
CA ALA A 313 4.14 2.69 -24.68
C ALA A 313 4.76 4.09 -24.80
N LEU A 314 4.64 4.73 -25.97
CA LEU A 314 5.12 6.10 -26.19
C LEU A 314 4.38 7.11 -25.31
N ASN A 315 3.08 6.96 -25.14
CA ASN A 315 2.29 7.84 -24.29
C ASN A 315 2.72 7.72 -22.82
N ILE A 316 2.98 6.51 -22.33
CA ILE A 316 3.53 6.30 -20.98
C ILE A 316 4.90 6.99 -20.84
N ALA A 317 5.80 6.83 -21.81
CA ALA A 317 7.10 7.50 -21.79
C ALA A 317 6.98 9.03 -21.70
N ARG A 318 6.06 9.61 -22.48
CA ARG A 318 5.79 11.05 -22.47
C ARG A 318 5.24 11.53 -21.14
N ILE A 319 4.31 10.79 -20.51
CA ILE A 319 3.75 11.11 -19.19
C ILE A 319 4.86 11.15 -18.13
N TYR A 320 5.76 10.16 -18.14
CA TYR A 320 6.89 10.14 -17.20
C TYR A 320 7.76 11.37 -17.30
N VAL A 321 8.21 11.70 -18.51
CA VAL A 321 9.09 12.83 -18.75
C VAL A 321 8.38 14.14 -18.44
N ALA A 322 7.12 14.32 -18.87
CA ALA A 322 6.35 15.54 -18.62
C ALA A 322 6.16 15.81 -17.12
N SER A 323 5.90 14.75 -16.32
CA SER A 323 5.60 14.89 -14.89
C SER A 323 6.84 14.98 -14.00
N ARG A 324 8.03 14.54 -14.47
CA ARG A 324 9.21 14.36 -13.61
C ARG A 324 10.51 14.98 -14.12
N ALA A 325 10.48 15.73 -15.22
CA ALA A 325 11.68 16.34 -15.77
C ALA A 325 12.29 17.43 -14.87
N THR A 326 11.56 17.94 -13.89
CA THR A 326 12.02 19.05 -13.05
C THR A 326 12.06 18.69 -11.57
N ASN A 327 13.10 19.17 -10.88
CA ASN A 327 13.19 19.03 -9.43
C ASN A 327 12.35 20.10 -8.71
N SER A 328 11.71 19.71 -7.62
CA SER A 328 11.02 20.63 -6.70
C SER A 328 11.23 20.19 -5.26
N ILE A 329 11.13 21.13 -4.31
CA ILE A 329 11.10 20.78 -2.88
C ILE A 329 9.88 19.87 -2.63
N ARG A 330 10.13 18.68 -2.10
CA ARG A 330 9.10 17.71 -1.72
C ARG A 330 8.92 17.69 -0.21
N ILE A 331 7.74 17.33 0.21
CA ILE A 331 7.49 16.81 1.54
C ILE A 331 7.45 15.29 1.36
N ASP A 332 8.39 14.56 1.95
CA ASP A 332 8.46 13.11 1.82
C ASP A 332 7.52 12.41 2.81
N SER A 333 7.36 12.98 4.01
CA SER A 333 6.47 12.44 5.02
C SER A 333 6.09 13.44 6.09
N ILE A 334 4.96 13.17 6.74
CA ILE A 334 4.60 13.75 8.04
C ILE A 334 4.39 12.64 9.06
N THR A 335 4.69 12.92 10.32
CA THR A 335 4.48 11.99 11.43
C THR A 335 3.42 12.54 12.38
N LEU A 336 2.43 11.73 12.68
CA LEU A 336 1.35 12.01 13.63
C LEU A 336 1.60 11.18 14.90
N ASP A 337 1.75 11.84 16.04
CA ASP A 337 1.87 11.18 17.34
C ASP A 337 0.50 11.16 18.03
N LEU A 338 -0.11 9.99 18.17
CA LEU A 338 -1.42 9.82 18.76
C LEU A 338 -1.46 10.14 20.26
N ASN A 339 -0.32 10.24 20.95
CA ASN A 339 -0.29 10.69 22.34
C ASN A 339 -0.54 12.19 22.45
N THR A 340 -0.16 12.97 21.45
CA THR A 340 -0.34 14.42 21.40
C THR A 340 -1.62 14.83 20.71
N LEU A 341 -2.18 13.99 19.83
CA LEU A 341 -3.46 14.20 19.16
C LEU A 341 -4.60 13.79 20.09
N THR A 342 -5.09 14.76 20.90
CA THR A 342 -6.14 14.50 21.90
C THR A 342 -7.57 14.76 21.37
N TYR A 343 -7.73 15.21 20.14
CA TYR A 343 -9.00 15.54 19.52
C TYR A 343 -9.39 14.58 18.39
N ALA A 344 -10.71 14.34 18.28
CA ALA A 344 -11.26 13.29 17.44
C ALA A 344 -10.84 13.38 15.96
N ALA A 345 -10.82 14.57 15.39
CA ALA A 345 -10.46 14.74 13.96
C ALA A 345 -9.01 14.31 13.69
N GLY A 346 -8.07 14.64 14.60
CA GLY A 346 -6.67 14.24 14.46
C GLY A 346 -6.47 12.73 14.58
N ILE A 347 -7.11 12.10 15.57
CA ILE A 347 -7.04 10.64 15.75
C ILE A 347 -7.66 9.92 14.55
N THR A 348 -8.85 10.38 14.12
CA THR A 348 -9.51 9.78 12.94
C THR A 348 -8.66 9.93 11.69
N ALA A 349 -8.05 11.08 11.44
CA ALA A 349 -7.16 11.27 10.30
C ALA A 349 -5.94 10.35 10.35
N ALA A 350 -5.35 10.14 11.54
CA ALA A 350 -4.22 9.23 11.70
C ALA A 350 -4.57 7.76 11.43
N LEU A 351 -5.81 7.34 11.73
CA LEU A 351 -6.25 5.95 11.61
C LEU A 351 -6.99 5.63 10.31
N ALA A 352 -7.68 6.61 9.71
CA ALA A 352 -8.59 6.42 8.58
C ALA A 352 -8.03 6.88 7.24
N THR A 353 -6.87 7.57 7.22
CA THR A 353 -6.25 8.00 5.95
C THR A 353 -5.92 6.77 5.09
N ASP A 354 -6.41 6.76 3.86
CA ASP A 354 -6.17 5.70 2.87
C ASP A 354 -5.15 6.15 1.81
N TYR A 355 -4.70 5.23 0.98
CA TYR A 355 -3.84 5.57 -0.15
C TYR A 355 -4.57 6.49 -1.14
N PHE A 356 -3.82 7.43 -1.69
CA PHE A 356 -4.27 8.48 -2.60
C PHE A 356 -5.21 9.53 -1.98
N ASP A 357 -5.48 9.49 -0.68
CA ASP A 357 -6.20 10.58 -0.03
C ASP A 357 -5.40 11.88 -0.13
N THR A 358 -6.10 12.97 -0.44
CA THR A 358 -5.47 14.28 -0.62
C THR A 358 -5.14 14.91 0.73
N MET A 359 -3.91 15.39 0.84
CA MET A 359 -3.34 16.03 2.01
C MET A 359 -2.89 17.46 1.66
N ALA A 360 -3.48 18.47 2.28
CA ALA A 360 -3.00 19.84 2.20
C ALA A 360 -2.08 20.11 3.40
N ILE A 361 -0.79 20.24 3.16
CA ILE A 361 0.22 20.38 4.22
C ILE A 361 0.79 21.78 4.19
N THR A 362 0.69 22.46 5.35
CA THR A 362 1.29 23.79 5.56
C THR A 362 2.36 23.67 6.64
N ASN A 363 3.55 24.16 6.35
CA ASN A 363 4.64 24.29 7.31
C ASN A 363 5.14 25.73 7.39
N VAL A 364 5.05 26.30 8.56
CA VAL A 364 5.65 27.60 8.86
C VAL A 364 7.02 27.31 9.50
N GLY A 365 8.07 27.59 8.72
CA GLY A 365 9.45 27.40 9.12
C GLY A 365 9.98 28.54 10.01
N GLN A 366 11.19 28.37 10.50
CA GLN A 366 11.91 29.44 11.22
C GLN A 366 12.06 30.67 10.30
N GLY A 367 11.79 31.85 10.84
CA GLY A 367 11.81 33.09 10.06
C GLY A 367 10.53 33.38 9.26
N GLY A 368 9.46 32.59 9.46
CA GLY A 368 8.14 32.83 8.85
C GLY A 368 8.02 32.38 7.39
N THR A 369 8.99 31.61 6.87
CA THR A 369 8.88 31.02 5.53
C THR A 369 7.78 29.95 5.53
N ILE A 370 6.82 30.09 4.62
CA ILE A 370 5.69 29.15 4.48
C ILE A 370 5.94 28.22 3.30
N ILE A 371 5.86 26.92 3.55
CA ILE A 371 5.80 25.86 2.53
C ILE A 371 4.41 25.27 2.58
N GLN A 372 3.69 25.37 1.48
CA GLN A 372 2.35 24.80 1.33
C GLN A 372 2.32 23.89 0.12
N LYS A 373 1.86 22.66 0.29
CA LYS A 373 1.75 21.65 -0.77
C LYS A 373 0.46 20.87 -0.63
N THR A 374 -0.15 20.57 -1.78
CA THR A 374 -1.25 19.60 -1.86
C THR A 374 -0.69 18.31 -2.47
N LEU A 375 -0.74 17.23 -1.72
CA LEU A 375 -0.10 15.97 -2.02
C LEU A 375 -1.09 14.82 -1.83
N GLN A 376 -0.71 13.62 -2.24
CA GLN A 376 -1.44 12.39 -1.95
C GLN A 376 -0.68 11.52 -0.96
N ASN A 377 -1.42 10.79 -0.12
CA ASN A 377 -0.85 9.76 0.74
C ASN A 377 -0.44 8.55 -0.11
N LEU A 378 0.84 8.22 -0.12
CA LEU A 378 1.39 7.09 -0.86
C LEU A 378 1.90 5.96 0.03
N GLY A 379 1.92 6.15 1.36
CA GLY A 379 2.44 5.14 2.26
C GLY A 379 2.08 5.39 3.70
N GLN A 380 2.04 4.31 4.47
CA GLN A 380 1.75 4.35 5.90
C GLN A 380 2.74 3.48 6.65
N SER A 381 3.29 4.03 7.71
CA SER A 381 4.13 3.27 8.63
C SER A 381 3.66 3.52 10.05
N TYR A 382 3.66 2.47 10.85
CA TYR A 382 3.20 2.50 12.23
C TYR A 382 4.30 2.00 13.15
N GLU A 383 4.67 2.81 14.15
CA GLU A 383 5.55 2.41 15.24
C GLU A 383 4.75 2.50 16.55
N ILE A 384 4.44 1.34 17.12
CA ILE A 384 3.53 1.23 18.26
C ILE A 384 4.22 0.49 19.40
N THR A 385 4.18 1.08 20.57
CA THR A 385 4.57 0.47 21.85
C THR A 385 3.44 0.65 22.86
N PRO A 386 3.51 0.09 24.07
CA PRO A 386 2.48 0.36 25.08
C PRO A 386 2.29 1.84 25.41
N ASN A 387 3.29 2.68 25.17
CA ASN A 387 3.30 4.10 25.54
C ASN A 387 3.35 5.06 24.36
N THR A 388 3.56 4.59 23.15
CA THR A 388 3.69 5.44 21.94
C THR A 388 2.93 4.87 20.78
N PHE A 389 2.34 5.73 19.96
CA PHE A 389 1.73 5.34 18.70
C PHE A 389 1.99 6.44 17.67
N ASP A 390 2.99 6.20 16.82
CA ASP A 390 3.39 7.09 15.75
C ASP A 390 2.89 6.54 14.40
N VAL A 391 2.23 7.42 13.65
CA VAL A 391 1.80 7.15 12.27
C VAL A 391 2.58 8.06 11.34
N THR A 392 3.39 7.49 10.47
CA THR A 392 4.09 8.25 9.43
C THR A 392 3.38 8.06 8.11
N LEU A 393 2.88 9.16 7.54
CA LEU A 393 2.25 9.22 6.23
C LEU A 393 3.30 9.65 5.22
N THR A 394 3.60 8.79 4.26
CA THR A 394 4.49 9.09 3.14
C THR A 394 3.70 9.79 2.07
N THR A 395 4.19 10.91 1.58
CA THR A 395 3.47 11.75 0.62
C THR A 395 4.20 11.83 -0.71
N GLY A 396 3.45 12.07 -1.75
CA GLY A 396 4.00 12.30 -3.08
C GLY A 396 3.09 13.17 -3.95
N GLN A 397 3.67 13.73 -4.98
CA GLN A 397 2.88 14.37 -6.03
C GLN A 397 2.14 13.28 -6.81
N PRO A 398 0.95 13.58 -7.34
CA PRO A 398 0.27 12.66 -8.25
C PRO A 398 1.19 12.25 -9.39
N ILE A 399 1.26 10.96 -9.69
CA ILE A 399 2.12 10.40 -10.74
C ILE A 399 1.66 10.88 -12.13
N VAL A 400 0.40 11.23 -12.25
CA VAL A 400 -0.20 11.71 -13.51
C VAL A 400 -0.76 13.10 -13.28
N ALA A 401 -0.09 14.11 -13.80
CA ALA A 401 -0.65 15.44 -13.97
C ALA A 401 -1.56 15.42 -15.20
N GLY A 402 -2.84 15.61 -15.00
CA GLY A 402 -3.83 15.76 -16.07
C GLY A 402 -4.65 17.03 -15.85
N PHE A 403 -5.29 17.53 -16.92
CA PHE A 403 -6.25 18.63 -16.79
C PHE A 403 -7.49 18.13 -16.04
N ILE A 404 -7.76 18.68 -14.87
CA ILE A 404 -8.96 18.37 -14.08
C ILE A 404 -9.88 19.58 -14.13
N LEU A 405 -11.04 19.41 -14.75
CA LEU A 405 -12.04 20.46 -14.84
C LEU A 405 -12.42 20.95 -13.43
N ASP A 406 -12.51 22.27 -13.27
CA ASP A 406 -12.80 22.95 -12.00
C ASP A 406 -11.71 22.82 -10.91
N SER A 407 -10.54 22.28 -11.20
CA SER A 407 -9.38 22.34 -10.31
C SER A 407 -8.68 23.70 -10.44
N THR A 408 -8.37 24.34 -9.31
CA THR A 408 -7.62 25.60 -9.29
C THR A 408 -6.14 25.44 -9.58
N ILE A 409 -5.64 24.21 -9.58
CA ILE A 409 -4.24 23.86 -9.84
C ILE A 409 -4.10 23.17 -11.19
N TYR A 410 -4.89 22.13 -11.44
CA TYR A 410 -4.79 21.27 -12.63
C TYR A 410 -5.86 21.58 -13.68
N GLY A 411 -6.71 22.56 -13.45
CA GLY A 411 -7.79 23.00 -14.35
C GLY A 411 -7.57 24.35 -15.01
N VAL A 412 -6.37 24.91 -14.96
CA VAL A 412 -6.07 26.23 -15.50
C VAL A 412 -5.54 26.08 -16.93
N LEU A 413 -6.34 26.50 -17.91
CA LEU A 413 -5.91 26.54 -19.32
C LEU A 413 -4.82 27.59 -19.50
N GLY A 414 -3.68 27.18 -20.07
CA GLY A 414 -2.55 28.07 -20.32
C GLY A 414 -1.66 28.32 -19.09
N ASP A 415 -1.68 27.43 -18.11
CA ASP A 415 -0.80 27.46 -16.95
C ASP A 415 0.68 27.53 -17.39
N PRO A 416 1.42 28.60 -17.02
CA PRO A 416 2.82 28.78 -17.40
C PRO A 416 3.76 27.76 -16.70
N LEU A 417 3.30 27.04 -15.68
CA LEU A 417 4.09 26.03 -14.98
C LEU A 417 3.95 24.63 -15.60
N GLY A 418 3.04 24.45 -16.58
CA GLY A 418 2.84 23.18 -17.26
C GLY A 418 2.21 22.09 -16.40
N GLU A 419 1.60 22.45 -15.27
CA GLU A 419 0.97 21.49 -14.34
C GLU A 419 -0.42 21.03 -14.84
N SER A 420 -1.02 21.75 -15.79
CA SER A 420 -2.32 21.47 -16.39
C SER A 420 -2.13 20.93 -17.82
N VAL A 421 -1.95 19.64 -17.97
CA VAL A 421 -1.82 18.98 -19.28
C VAL A 421 -3.10 18.18 -19.57
N LEU A 422 -3.67 18.37 -20.78
CA LEU A 422 -4.73 17.47 -21.24
C LEU A 422 -4.16 16.06 -21.38
N ALA A 423 -4.64 15.14 -20.57
CA ALA A 423 -4.36 13.72 -20.74
C ALA A 423 -5.20 13.21 -21.91
N TYR A 424 -4.55 12.76 -22.97
CA TYR A 424 -5.18 12.10 -24.12
C TYR A 424 -5.13 10.59 -23.97
#